data_d716411cedee72cd5eb67ef9dfc2a07b
#
_entry.id   d716411cedee72cd5eb67ef9dfc2a07b
#
_cell.length_a   1.000
_cell.length_b   1.000
_cell.length_c   1.000
_cell.angle_alpha   90.00
_cell.angle_beta   90.00
_cell.angle_gamma   90.00
#
_symmetry.space_group_name_H-M   'P 1'
#
loop_
_entity.id
_entity.type
_entity.pdbx_description
1 polymer ?
#
loop_
_entity_poly.entity_id
_entity_poly.type
_entity_poly.pdbx_seq_one_letter_code
_entity_poly.pdbx_strand_id
1 'polypeptide(L)'
;ELLNYWHASSGMAGSTDIDTAVIRDADGLPYLPGRTLKGLLREACHLRAEFATNSSEQLQHVDTLFGTISEAGKPGGASIPGSISVSDARLSAALRSTLMANRNAIAHLFSTVSSTKIDKNGLAEDQTLRCIEVALPCRLEAQVNVPDHLIDFMKQSLPLIRELGSHRHRGLGRCVVTSATANPSHS
;
A
#
# COMPACT_ATOMS: atom_id res chain seq x y z
N GLU A 1 -9.71 2.02 3.32
CA GLU A 1 -10.47 0.80 3.67
C GLU A 1 -10.16 -0.28 2.64
N LEU A 2 -9.82 -1.48 3.10
CA LEU A 2 -9.60 -2.68 2.28
C LEU A 2 -10.90 -3.48 2.23
N LEU A 3 -11.35 -3.78 1.02
CA LEU A 3 -12.66 -4.38 0.76
C LEU A 3 -12.61 -5.91 0.65
N ASN A 4 -11.42 -6.46 0.44
CA ASN A 4 -11.19 -7.90 0.35
C ASN A 4 -9.84 -8.27 0.97
N TYR A 5 -9.46 -9.54 0.89
CA TYR A 5 -8.14 -10.02 1.32
C TYR A 5 -7.03 -9.23 0.65
N TRP A 6 -5.97 -8.96 1.39
CA TRP A 6 -4.82 -8.23 0.90
C TRP A 6 -3.51 -8.83 1.39
N HIS A 7 -2.45 -8.58 0.66
CA HIS A 7 -1.11 -9.07 0.97
C HIS A 7 -0.10 -7.94 0.77
N ALA A 8 0.50 -7.48 1.86
CA ALA A 8 1.71 -6.68 1.81
C ALA A 8 2.87 -7.60 2.17
N SER A 9 3.77 -7.86 1.21
CA SER A 9 4.87 -8.79 1.40
C SER A 9 5.90 -8.26 2.39
N SER A 10 6.35 -9.11 3.28
CA SER A 10 7.50 -8.85 4.15
C SER A 10 8.84 -8.92 3.38
N GLY A 11 8.84 -9.50 2.18
CA GLY A 11 10.06 -9.84 1.44
C GLY A 11 10.78 -11.08 1.99
N MET A 12 10.25 -11.69 3.05
CA MET A 12 10.78 -12.93 3.64
C MET A 12 9.93 -14.12 3.20
N ALA A 13 10.55 -15.27 3.04
CA ALA A 13 9.83 -16.53 2.89
C ALA A 13 8.98 -16.78 4.14
N GLY A 14 7.80 -17.36 3.95
CA GLY A 14 6.94 -17.79 5.06
C GLY A 14 7.50 -19.02 5.78
N SER A 15 6.66 -19.68 6.55
CA SER A 15 6.97 -20.99 7.14
C SER A 15 7.00 -22.07 6.07
N THR A 16 7.29 -23.32 6.48
CA THR A 16 7.42 -24.49 5.57
C THR A 16 6.22 -24.64 4.60
N ASP A 17 5.03 -24.20 4.99
CA ASP A 17 3.79 -24.34 4.22
C ASP A 17 3.29 -23.04 3.56
N ILE A 18 4.01 -21.93 3.75
CA ILE A 18 3.62 -20.60 3.25
C ILE A 18 4.79 -19.98 2.48
N ASP A 19 4.62 -19.76 1.18
CA ASP A 19 5.66 -19.19 0.33
C ASP A 19 5.97 -17.73 0.68
N THR A 20 4.94 -16.95 1.01
CA THR A 20 5.09 -15.53 1.41
C THR A 20 4.15 -15.16 2.53
N ALA A 21 4.68 -14.48 3.54
CA ALA A 21 3.92 -14.00 4.69
C ALA A 21 3.56 -12.52 4.57
N VAL A 22 2.45 -12.13 5.20
CA VAL A 22 2.05 -10.73 5.36
C VAL A 22 3.01 -10.04 6.32
N ILE A 23 3.42 -8.82 5.96
CA ILE A 23 4.26 -7.99 6.84
C ILE A 23 3.48 -7.61 8.11
N ARG A 24 4.16 -7.73 9.25
CA ARG A 24 3.60 -7.45 10.58
C ARG A 24 4.48 -6.48 11.33
N ASP A 25 3.86 -5.67 12.16
CA ASP A 25 4.59 -4.80 13.08
C ASP A 25 5.09 -5.58 14.34
N ALA A 26 5.69 -4.86 15.27
CA ALA A 26 6.22 -5.45 16.51
C ALA A 26 5.16 -6.12 17.39
N ASP A 27 3.88 -5.74 17.23
CA ASP A 27 2.75 -6.33 17.94
C ASP A 27 2.16 -7.54 17.21
N GLY A 28 2.67 -7.89 16.04
CA GLY A 28 2.17 -8.97 15.19
C GLY A 28 0.98 -8.57 14.30
N LEU A 29 0.64 -7.29 14.22
CA LEU A 29 -0.51 -6.77 13.47
C LEU A 29 -0.12 -6.43 12.02
N PRO A 30 -1.01 -6.69 11.04
CA PRO A 30 -0.74 -6.35 9.66
C PRO A 30 -0.71 -4.83 9.46
N TYR A 31 0.20 -4.36 8.62
CA TYR A 31 0.29 -2.96 8.25
C TYR A 31 0.77 -2.79 6.81
N LEU A 32 0.60 -1.60 6.25
CA LEU A 32 1.16 -1.24 4.96
C LEU A 32 2.32 -0.27 5.19
N PRO A 33 3.56 -0.61 4.78
CA PRO A 33 4.70 0.29 4.93
C PRO A 33 4.49 1.63 4.23
N GLY A 34 4.88 2.73 4.88
CA GLY A 34 4.76 4.09 4.34
C GLY A 34 5.45 4.25 2.99
N ARG A 35 6.58 3.57 2.76
CA ARG A 35 7.25 3.54 1.46
C ARG A 35 6.37 2.94 0.35
N THR A 36 5.61 1.90 0.65
CA THR A 36 4.68 1.27 -0.30
C THR A 36 3.50 2.20 -0.57
N LEU A 37 2.93 2.80 0.48
CA LEU A 37 1.85 3.78 0.35
C LEU A 37 2.32 5.02 -0.43
N LYS A 38 3.53 5.52 -0.17
CA LYS A 38 4.13 6.63 -0.94
C LYS A 38 4.25 6.29 -2.44
N GLY A 39 4.62 5.05 -2.78
CA GLY A 39 4.66 4.58 -4.16
C GLY A 39 3.29 4.58 -4.84
N LEU A 40 2.25 4.11 -4.15
CA LEU A 40 0.87 4.13 -4.65
C LEU A 40 0.34 5.55 -4.85
N LEU A 41 0.62 6.46 -3.89
CA LEU A 41 0.28 7.88 -4.01
C LEU A 41 0.96 8.52 -5.22
N ARG A 42 2.25 8.23 -5.44
CA ARG A 42 2.99 8.71 -6.62
C ARG A 42 2.37 8.21 -7.92
N GLU A 43 2.05 6.91 -8.01
CA GLU A 43 1.42 6.30 -9.19
C GLU A 43 0.08 6.99 -9.50
N ALA A 44 -0.76 7.20 -8.49
CA ALA A 44 -2.05 7.87 -8.63
C ALA A 44 -1.92 9.34 -9.05
N CYS A 45 -0.99 10.09 -8.46
CA CYS A 45 -0.72 11.47 -8.83
C CYS A 45 -0.19 11.58 -10.25
N HIS A 46 0.68 10.66 -10.66
CA HIS A 46 1.23 10.60 -12.02
C HIS A 46 0.13 10.32 -13.03
N LEU A 47 -0.67 9.29 -12.79
CA LEU A 47 -1.81 8.96 -13.63
C LEU A 47 -2.76 10.15 -13.82
N ARG A 48 -3.10 10.84 -12.72
CA ARG A 48 -3.93 12.03 -12.78
C ARG A 48 -3.28 13.15 -13.61
N ALA A 49 -1.99 13.39 -13.42
CA ALA A 49 -1.26 14.44 -14.11
C ALA A 49 -1.16 14.18 -15.63
N GLU A 50 -0.97 12.94 -16.05
CA GLU A 50 -0.90 12.54 -17.46
C GLU A 50 -2.20 12.82 -18.23
N PHE A 51 -3.35 12.63 -17.59
CA PHE A 51 -4.67 12.84 -18.19
C PHE A 51 -5.23 14.25 -17.98
N ALA A 52 -4.50 15.16 -17.35
CA ALA A 52 -4.93 16.53 -17.14
C ALA A 52 -4.71 17.41 -18.39
N THR A 53 -5.56 18.41 -18.60
CA THR A 53 -5.41 19.39 -19.68
C THR A 53 -4.10 20.17 -19.55
N ASN A 54 -3.64 20.45 -18.31
CA ASN A 54 -2.37 21.11 -17.98
C ASN A 54 -1.33 20.10 -17.47
N SER A 55 -1.13 19.01 -18.19
CA SER A 55 -0.29 17.88 -17.80
C SER A 55 1.13 18.30 -17.34
N SER A 56 1.79 19.20 -18.05
CA SER A 56 3.16 19.63 -17.71
C SER A 56 3.26 20.30 -16.34
N GLU A 57 2.29 21.13 -15.97
CA GLU A 57 2.23 21.77 -14.65
C GLU A 57 1.94 20.72 -13.55
N GLN A 58 1.02 19.81 -13.81
CA GLN A 58 0.69 18.77 -12.83
C GLN A 58 1.80 17.73 -12.63
N LEU A 59 2.59 17.45 -13.65
CA LEU A 59 3.81 16.64 -13.52
C LEU A 59 4.85 17.33 -12.62
N GLN A 60 4.97 18.67 -12.68
CA GLN A 60 5.82 19.40 -11.75
C GLN A 60 5.33 19.28 -10.28
N HIS A 61 4.01 19.20 -10.05
CA HIS A 61 3.47 18.90 -8.72
C HIS A 61 3.90 17.51 -8.24
N VAL A 62 3.90 16.51 -9.13
CA VAL A 62 4.39 15.16 -8.79
C VAL A 62 5.87 15.20 -8.43
N ASP A 63 6.70 15.88 -9.20
CA ASP A 63 8.13 16.03 -8.91
C ASP A 63 8.38 16.76 -7.58
N THR A 64 7.60 17.79 -7.30
CA THR A 64 7.68 18.52 -6.02
C THR A 64 7.33 17.63 -4.84
N LEU A 65 6.29 16.80 -4.96
CA LEU A 65 5.84 15.91 -3.89
C LEU A 65 6.80 14.73 -3.69
N PHE A 66 7.16 14.05 -4.75
CA PHE A 66 7.83 12.75 -4.66
C PHE A 66 9.32 12.80 -4.96
N GLY A 67 9.81 13.93 -5.48
CA GLY A 67 11.19 14.12 -5.91
C GLY A 67 11.47 13.56 -7.30
N THR A 68 12.58 14.00 -7.86
CA THR A 68 13.09 13.54 -9.14
C THR A 68 14.24 12.55 -8.94
N ILE A 69 14.24 11.49 -9.74
CA ILE A 69 15.36 10.55 -9.79
C ILE A 69 16.28 11.05 -10.93
N SER A 70 17.56 11.30 -10.63
CA SER A 70 18.53 11.53 -11.70
C SER A 70 18.62 10.27 -12.56
N GLU A 71 18.59 10.46 -13.89
CA GLU A 71 18.83 9.32 -14.79
C GLU A 71 20.18 8.70 -14.47
N ALA A 72 20.16 7.40 -14.14
CA ALA A 72 21.38 6.65 -13.86
C ALA A 72 22.34 6.77 -15.09
N GLY A 73 23.50 7.39 -14.86
CA GLY A 73 24.52 7.51 -15.89
C GLY A 73 24.80 8.92 -16.39
N LYS A 74 24.04 9.96 -16.01
CA LYS A 74 24.41 11.35 -16.30
C LYS A 74 25.27 11.91 -15.16
N PRO A 75 26.56 12.26 -15.41
CA PRO A 75 27.39 12.92 -14.39
C PRO A 75 26.76 14.26 -14.00
N GLY A 76 26.48 14.44 -12.71
CA GLY A 76 25.98 15.71 -12.15
C GLY A 76 24.48 15.82 -11.94
N GLY A 77 23.68 14.81 -12.22
CA GLY A 77 22.25 14.78 -11.91
C GLY A 77 22.02 14.55 -10.42
N ALA A 78 21.80 15.61 -9.63
CA ALA A 78 21.42 15.48 -8.24
C ALA A 78 19.97 15.00 -8.13
N SER A 79 19.73 13.94 -7.35
CA SER A 79 18.37 13.53 -6.97
C SER A 79 17.78 14.60 -6.05
N ILE A 80 16.64 15.16 -6.40
CA ILE A 80 15.95 16.15 -5.56
C ILE A 80 14.95 15.40 -4.70
N PRO A 81 15.04 15.47 -3.36
CA PRO A 81 14.09 14.81 -2.48
C PRO A 81 12.71 15.46 -2.59
N GLY A 82 11.66 14.65 -2.55
CA GLY A 82 10.29 15.17 -2.52
C GLY A 82 9.89 15.71 -1.15
N SER A 83 8.92 16.60 -1.16
CA SER A 83 8.40 17.28 0.04
C SER A 83 7.40 16.45 0.87
N ILE A 84 6.84 15.36 0.31
CA ILE A 84 5.86 14.51 1.00
C ILE A 84 6.51 13.59 2.02
N SER A 85 5.92 13.50 3.21
CA SER A 85 6.20 12.42 4.17
C SER A 85 4.96 11.55 4.39
N VAL A 86 5.17 10.24 4.49
CA VAL A 86 4.10 9.25 4.59
C VAL A 86 4.46 8.26 5.69
N SER A 87 3.60 8.16 6.71
CA SER A 87 3.77 7.15 7.76
C SER A 87 3.33 5.77 7.28
N ASP A 88 3.66 4.73 8.05
CA ASP A 88 3.03 3.43 7.88
C ASP A 88 1.51 3.54 8.06
N ALA A 89 0.76 2.81 7.24
CA ALA A 89 -0.69 2.69 7.43
C ALA A 89 -0.97 1.51 8.36
N ARG A 90 -1.58 1.80 9.51
CA ARG A 90 -1.80 0.86 10.61
C ARG A 90 -3.29 0.77 10.96
N LEU A 91 -3.68 -0.27 11.67
CA LEU A 91 -5.00 -0.35 12.29
C LEU A 91 -5.21 0.82 13.26
N SER A 92 -6.43 1.29 13.40
CA SER A 92 -6.76 2.38 14.33
C SER A 92 -6.30 2.07 15.77
N ALA A 93 -5.99 3.09 16.55
CA ALA A 93 -5.53 2.92 17.94
C ALA A 93 -6.54 2.14 18.79
N ALA A 94 -7.85 2.35 18.60
CA ALA A 94 -8.89 1.65 19.31
C ALA A 94 -8.90 0.15 19.00
N LEU A 95 -8.82 -0.23 17.71
CA LEU A 95 -8.78 -1.63 17.30
C LEU A 95 -7.48 -2.31 17.78
N ARG A 96 -6.35 -1.61 17.70
CA ARG A 96 -5.07 -2.12 18.22
C ARG A 96 -5.17 -2.42 19.72
N SER A 97 -5.71 -1.51 20.53
CA SER A 97 -5.89 -1.72 21.98
C SER A 97 -6.76 -2.94 22.27
N THR A 98 -7.86 -3.14 21.53
CA THR A 98 -8.73 -4.30 21.68
C THR A 98 -8.00 -5.61 21.35
N LEU A 99 -7.23 -5.64 20.27
CA LEU A 99 -6.46 -6.81 19.86
C LEU A 99 -5.32 -7.11 20.83
N MET A 100 -4.67 -6.09 21.39
CA MET A 100 -3.63 -6.28 22.43
C MET A 100 -4.20 -6.85 23.73
N ALA A 101 -5.42 -6.48 24.10
CA ALA A 101 -6.12 -7.08 25.24
C ALA A 101 -6.51 -8.55 25.01
N ASN A 102 -6.68 -8.96 23.74
CA ASN A 102 -7.00 -10.34 23.35
C ASN A 102 -6.08 -10.83 22.24
N ARG A 103 -4.84 -11.15 22.59
CA ARG A 103 -3.80 -11.54 21.62
C ARG A 103 -4.15 -12.77 20.78
N ASN A 104 -4.98 -13.67 21.28
CA ASN A 104 -5.43 -14.84 20.53
C ASN A 104 -6.24 -14.44 19.29
N ALA A 105 -6.90 -13.28 19.31
CA ALA A 105 -7.63 -12.77 18.15
C ALA A 105 -6.73 -12.35 16.99
N ILE A 106 -5.44 -12.08 17.23
CA ILE A 106 -4.51 -11.63 16.19
C ILE A 106 -4.33 -12.71 15.11
N ALA A 107 -4.29 -13.96 15.48
CA ALA A 107 -4.15 -15.07 14.51
C ALA A 107 -5.30 -15.09 13.49
N HIS A 108 -6.49 -14.67 13.91
CA HIS A 108 -7.68 -14.63 13.06
C HIS A 108 -7.69 -13.43 12.07
N LEU A 109 -6.72 -12.53 12.13
CA LEU A 109 -6.55 -11.47 11.13
C LEU A 109 -5.93 -11.98 9.82
N PHE A 110 -5.49 -13.22 9.80
CA PHE A 110 -4.78 -13.81 8.67
C PHE A 110 -5.50 -15.06 8.16
N SER A 111 -5.34 -15.32 6.90
CA SER A 111 -5.82 -16.52 6.23
C SER A 111 -4.79 -16.96 5.19
N THR A 112 -4.98 -18.14 4.61
CA THR A 112 -4.12 -18.66 3.55
C THR A 112 -4.91 -18.82 2.28
N VAL A 113 -4.35 -18.36 1.17
CA VAL A 113 -4.89 -18.58 -0.18
C VAL A 113 -3.93 -19.47 -0.94
N SER A 114 -4.44 -20.61 -1.39
CA SER A 114 -3.69 -21.55 -2.19
C SER A 114 -4.02 -21.36 -3.67
N SER A 115 -3.01 -21.47 -4.52
CA SER A 115 -3.16 -21.43 -5.98
C SER A 115 -2.26 -22.50 -6.61
N THR A 116 -2.71 -23.08 -7.72
CA THR A 116 -1.92 -24.01 -8.51
C THR A 116 -1.91 -23.56 -9.96
N LYS A 117 -0.88 -23.94 -10.70
CA LYS A 117 -0.83 -23.71 -12.12
C LYS A 117 -1.64 -24.81 -12.82
N ILE A 118 -2.44 -24.42 -13.79
CA ILE A 118 -3.23 -25.35 -14.62
C ILE A 118 -2.50 -25.49 -15.96
N ASP A 119 -2.33 -26.72 -16.40
CA ASP A 119 -1.73 -27.02 -17.69
C ASP A 119 -2.70 -26.75 -18.86
N LYS A 120 -2.24 -26.96 -20.11
CA LYS A 120 -3.04 -26.75 -21.32
C LYS A 120 -4.25 -27.68 -21.44
N ASN A 121 -4.31 -28.75 -20.65
CA ASN A 121 -5.39 -29.75 -20.63
C ASN A 121 -6.40 -29.49 -19.50
N GLY A 122 -6.19 -28.40 -18.69
CA GLY A 122 -7.03 -28.05 -17.57
C GLY A 122 -6.73 -28.83 -16.29
N LEU A 123 -5.61 -29.57 -16.23
CA LEU A 123 -5.17 -30.31 -15.06
C LEU A 123 -4.17 -29.50 -14.23
N ALA A 124 -4.19 -29.71 -12.89
CA ALA A 124 -3.21 -29.12 -12.00
C ALA A 124 -1.81 -29.66 -12.30
N GLU A 125 -0.84 -28.80 -12.52
CA GLU A 125 0.56 -29.16 -12.72
C GLU A 125 1.19 -29.59 -11.38
N ASP A 126 1.87 -30.74 -11.35
CA ASP A 126 2.53 -31.24 -10.14
C ASP A 126 3.56 -30.23 -9.61
N GLN A 127 3.68 -30.12 -8.27
CA GLN A 127 4.61 -29.24 -7.56
C GLN A 127 4.43 -27.73 -7.84
N THR A 128 3.24 -27.30 -8.28
CA THR A 128 2.95 -25.88 -8.53
C THR A 128 2.02 -25.27 -7.49
N LEU A 129 1.68 -26.00 -6.43
CA LEU A 129 0.90 -25.45 -5.32
C LEU A 129 1.69 -24.32 -4.65
N ARG A 130 1.08 -23.15 -4.60
CA ARG A 130 1.60 -21.97 -3.90
C ARG A 130 0.61 -21.54 -2.85
N CYS A 131 1.10 -21.35 -1.64
CA CYS A 131 0.33 -20.91 -0.51
C CYS A 131 0.82 -19.52 -0.08
N ILE A 132 -0.05 -18.52 -0.13
CA ILE A 132 0.27 -17.18 0.33
C ILE A 132 -0.59 -16.84 1.54
N GLU A 133 0.01 -16.23 2.54
CA GLU A 133 -0.73 -15.64 3.64
C GLU A 133 -1.39 -14.34 3.18
N VAL A 134 -2.61 -14.08 3.61
CA VAL A 134 -3.35 -12.86 3.33
C VAL A 134 -3.92 -12.30 4.63
N ALA A 135 -4.05 -10.98 4.69
CA ALA A 135 -4.75 -10.33 5.78
C ALA A 135 -6.23 -10.11 5.43
N LEU A 136 -7.08 -10.15 6.45
CA LEU A 136 -8.51 -9.88 6.30
C LEU A 136 -8.77 -8.43 5.90
N PRO A 137 -9.93 -8.14 5.26
CA PRO A 137 -10.41 -6.79 5.02
C PRO A 137 -10.37 -5.97 6.31
N CYS A 138 -9.83 -4.76 6.23
CA CYS A 138 -9.71 -3.88 7.40
C CYS A 138 -9.57 -2.42 6.98
N ARG A 139 -9.66 -1.53 7.96
CA ARG A 139 -9.33 -0.12 7.79
C ARG A 139 -7.95 0.16 8.35
N LEU A 140 -7.09 0.74 7.51
CA LEU A 140 -5.79 1.25 7.91
C LEU A 140 -5.79 2.77 7.86
N GLU A 141 -5.03 3.40 8.74
CA GLU A 141 -4.89 4.85 8.86
C GLU A 141 -3.41 5.22 8.77
N ALA A 142 -3.11 6.26 7.99
CA ALA A 142 -1.77 6.80 7.83
C ALA A 142 -1.80 8.32 7.90
N GLN A 143 -0.70 8.91 8.36
CA GLN A 143 -0.47 10.34 8.28
C GLN A 143 0.32 10.65 7.00
N VAL A 144 -0.16 11.64 6.25
CA VAL A 144 0.48 12.11 5.03
C VAL A 144 0.63 13.63 5.14
N ASN A 145 1.87 14.10 5.20
CA ASN A 145 2.17 15.53 5.22
C ASN A 145 2.43 15.99 3.78
N VAL A 146 1.64 16.94 3.34
CA VAL A 146 1.67 17.51 1.99
C VAL A 146 1.74 19.04 2.13
N PRO A 147 2.51 19.76 1.32
CA PRO A 147 2.46 21.24 1.26
C PRO A 147 1.04 21.73 0.98
N ASP A 148 0.62 22.81 1.65
CA ASP A 148 -0.77 23.29 1.63
C ASP A 148 -1.31 23.51 0.22
N HIS A 149 -0.51 24.07 -0.67
CA HIS A 149 -0.89 24.34 -2.06
C HIS A 149 -1.07 23.08 -2.94
N LEU A 150 -0.65 21.90 -2.45
CA LEU A 150 -0.78 20.60 -3.15
C LEU A 150 -1.78 19.65 -2.49
N ILE A 151 -2.44 20.07 -1.41
CA ILE A 151 -3.42 19.23 -0.70
C ILE A 151 -4.57 18.81 -1.61
N ASP A 152 -5.13 19.73 -2.37
CA ASP A 152 -6.27 19.44 -3.25
C ASP A 152 -5.86 18.55 -4.42
N PHE A 153 -4.66 18.75 -4.97
CA PHE A 153 -4.09 17.87 -5.98
C PHE A 153 -3.97 16.43 -5.45
N MET A 154 -3.44 16.27 -4.25
CA MET A 154 -3.33 14.97 -3.58
C MET A 154 -4.70 14.35 -3.34
N LYS A 155 -5.64 15.08 -2.73
CA LYS A 155 -7.00 14.58 -2.44
C LYS A 155 -7.72 14.07 -3.68
N GLN A 156 -7.61 14.78 -4.79
CA GLN A 156 -8.23 14.40 -6.06
C GLN A 156 -7.56 13.18 -6.71
N SER A 157 -6.34 12.85 -6.31
CA SER A 157 -5.63 11.65 -6.79
C SER A 157 -5.97 10.39 -6.01
N LEU A 158 -6.44 10.49 -4.74
CA LEU A 158 -6.72 9.34 -3.88
C LEU A 158 -7.71 8.32 -4.48
N PRO A 159 -8.80 8.72 -5.17
CA PRO A 159 -9.75 7.76 -5.75
C PRO A 159 -9.16 6.87 -6.86
N LEU A 160 -8.00 7.24 -7.40
CA LEU A 160 -7.30 6.45 -8.41
C LEU A 160 -6.56 5.25 -7.81
N ILE A 161 -6.35 5.23 -6.48
CA ILE A 161 -5.80 4.06 -5.78
C ILE A 161 -6.96 3.10 -5.51
N ARG A 162 -7.10 2.09 -6.34
CA ARG A 162 -8.18 1.10 -6.25
C ARG A 162 -7.74 -0.22 -5.65
N GLU A 163 -6.44 -0.49 -5.66
CA GLU A 163 -5.83 -1.74 -5.22
C GLU A 163 -4.48 -1.46 -4.58
N LEU A 164 -4.11 -2.25 -3.59
CA LEU A 164 -2.82 -2.16 -2.91
C LEU A 164 -2.23 -3.53 -2.60
N GLY A 165 -0.93 -3.55 -2.40
CA GLY A 165 -0.21 -4.77 -2.04
C GLY A 165 0.22 -5.61 -3.23
N SER A 166 0.73 -6.79 -2.93
CA SER A 166 1.11 -7.80 -3.92
C SER A 166 -0.12 -8.56 -4.43
N HIS A 167 0.00 -9.16 -5.60
CA HIS A 167 -1.11 -9.91 -6.23
C HIS A 167 -2.38 -9.09 -6.53
N ARG A 168 -2.29 -7.76 -6.57
CA ARG A 168 -3.40 -6.87 -6.92
C ARG A 168 -4.05 -7.26 -8.27
N HIS A 169 -3.25 -7.65 -9.28
CA HIS A 169 -3.75 -8.14 -10.57
C HIS A 169 -4.44 -9.52 -10.51
N ARG A 170 -4.48 -10.15 -9.34
CA ARG A 170 -5.16 -11.44 -9.09
C ARG A 170 -6.35 -11.29 -8.14
N GLY A 171 -6.89 -10.08 -8.01
CA GLY A 171 -8.10 -9.79 -7.25
C GLY A 171 -7.88 -9.59 -5.75
N LEU A 172 -6.63 -9.44 -5.27
CA LEU A 172 -6.35 -9.09 -3.87
C LEU A 172 -6.14 -7.59 -3.70
N GLY A 173 -6.40 -7.09 -2.49
CA GLY A 173 -6.05 -5.73 -2.08
C GLY A 173 -6.95 -4.63 -2.64
N ARG A 174 -8.16 -4.95 -3.09
CA ARG A 174 -9.13 -3.94 -3.51
C ARG A 174 -9.43 -2.98 -2.37
N CYS A 175 -9.36 -1.68 -2.63
CA CYS A 175 -9.48 -0.69 -1.57
C CYS A 175 -10.18 0.60 -2.04
N VAL A 176 -10.58 1.38 -1.04
CA VAL A 176 -11.01 2.78 -1.19
C VAL A 176 -10.12 3.63 -0.28
N VAL A 177 -9.50 4.64 -0.87
CA VAL A 177 -8.65 5.58 -0.15
C VAL A 177 -9.36 6.93 -0.05
N THR A 178 -9.50 7.42 1.18
CA THR A 178 -10.13 8.71 1.48
C THR A 178 -9.23 9.53 2.40
N SER A 179 -9.30 10.85 2.30
CA SER A 179 -8.70 11.74 3.29
C SER A 179 -9.68 11.97 4.45
N ALA A 180 -9.26 11.76 5.68
CA ALA A 180 -9.93 12.36 6.83
C ALA A 180 -9.30 13.74 7.05
N THR A 181 -10.11 14.77 7.23
CA THR A 181 -9.62 16.06 7.74
C THR A 181 -9.17 15.80 9.17
N ALA A 182 -7.88 15.95 9.45
CA ALA A 182 -7.44 15.99 10.84
C ALA A 182 -8.16 17.19 11.49
N ASN A 183 -9.06 16.96 12.41
CA ASN A 183 -9.48 18.02 13.31
C ASN A 183 -8.21 18.48 14.03
N PRO A 184 -7.86 19.77 13.99
CA PRO A 184 -6.78 20.27 14.84
C PRO A 184 -7.23 20.03 16.27
N SER A 185 -6.67 18.99 16.91
CA SER A 185 -6.78 18.81 18.35
C SER A 185 -6.13 20.01 18.99
N HIS A 186 -6.95 20.83 19.64
CA HIS A 186 -6.52 21.90 20.51
C HIS A 186 -5.44 21.39 21.47
N SER A 187 -4.27 21.98 21.36
CA SER A 187 -3.21 21.91 22.37
C SER A 187 -3.60 22.73 23.59
#